data_01038d55aa72aa8b7163d38ea16ee734
#
_entry.id   01038d55aa72aa8b7163d38ea16ee734
#
_cell.length_a   1.000
_cell.length_b   1.000
_cell.length_c   1.000
_cell.angle_alpha   90.00
_cell.angle_beta   90.00
_cell.angle_gamma   90.00
#
_symmetry.space_group_name_H-M   'P 1'
#
loop_
_entity.id
_entity.type
_entity.pdbx_description
1 polymer ?
#
loop_
_entity_poly.entity_id
_entity_poly.type
_entity_poly.pdbx_seq_one_letter_code
_entity_poly.pdbx_strand_id
1 'polypeptide(L)'
;MQELKDKFDVGECNRRKVAYEYESVRGRAKRLKKKYAKDWNEVSEEERNRRAKEIRELRAIYTKLPRYEARDENFKKIQYTRYCDDFLIGVIGSKEDAEMIKAEVKKFLAEELNLTLSDEKTKITHTSECADFLGYKIKVSRNEGIKRRKDGIKSRPFSGVVKLYVPKENWVKKLLEYEAIKIVTDENGNEKWKAMHSGKVLNKSDIEILSDYNAKVRGLFNYYCIADN
;
A
#
# COMPACT_ATOMS: atom_id res chain seq x y z
N MET A 1 -7.16 -14.89 -18.14
CA MET A 1 -6.97 -14.38 -16.75
C MET A 1 -7.86 -15.06 -15.72
N GLN A 2 -9.14 -15.30 -16.00
CA GLN A 2 -10.00 -16.03 -15.06
C GLN A 2 -9.49 -17.47 -14.86
N GLU A 3 -9.16 -18.19 -15.91
CA GLU A 3 -8.58 -19.53 -15.84
C GLU A 3 -7.28 -19.59 -15.05
N LEU A 4 -6.40 -18.58 -15.23
CA LEU A 4 -5.16 -18.45 -14.46
C LEU A 4 -5.44 -18.24 -12.97
N LYS A 5 -6.46 -17.42 -12.67
CA LYS A 5 -6.91 -17.18 -11.29
C LYS A 5 -7.46 -18.46 -10.67
N ASP A 6 -8.30 -19.17 -11.38
CA ASP A 6 -8.93 -20.41 -10.90
C ASP A 6 -7.88 -21.52 -10.64
N LYS A 7 -6.81 -21.56 -11.45
CA LYS A 7 -5.68 -22.47 -11.21
C LYS A 7 -4.80 -22.07 -10.02
N PHE A 8 -4.58 -20.77 -9.82
CA PHE A 8 -3.59 -20.27 -8.86
C PHE A 8 -4.20 -19.98 -7.49
N ASP A 9 -5.45 -19.54 -7.45
CA ASP A 9 -6.10 -19.18 -6.19
C ASP A 9 -6.31 -20.43 -5.34
N VAL A 10 -5.56 -20.51 -4.23
CA VAL A 10 -5.67 -21.59 -3.24
C VAL A 10 -6.27 -21.03 -1.95
N GLY A 11 -7.16 -21.81 -1.34
CA GLY A 11 -7.81 -21.50 -0.08
C GLY A 11 -9.24 -20.96 -0.23
N GLU A 12 -10.16 -21.64 0.44
CA GLU A 12 -11.58 -21.27 0.52
C GLU A 12 -11.81 -19.99 1.33
N CYS A 13 -10.88 -19.67 2.21
CA CYS A 13 -10.97 -18.55 3.14
C CYS A 13 -10.32 -17.29 2.55
N ASN A 14 -10.96 -16.14 2.70
CA ASN A 14 -10.38 -14.84 2.31
C ASN A 14 -9.29 -14.32 3.27
N ARG A 15 -8.76 -15.16 4.15
CA ARG A 15 -7.78 -14.78 5.17
C ARG A 15 -6.70 -15.83 5.31
N ARG A 16 -5.45 -15.35 5.47
CA ARG A 16 -4.31 -16.19 5.82
C ARG A 16 -4.51 -16.83 7.20
N LYS A 17 -3.80 -17.90 7.44
CA LYS A 17 -3.72 -18.58 8.74
C LYS A 17 -3.26 -17.59 9.83
N VAL A 18 -3.87 -17.67 10.99
CA VAL A 18 -3.47 -16.85 12.15
C VAL A 18 -2.15 -17.38 12.69
N ALA A 19 -1.20 -16.49 12.94
CA ALA A 19 0.10 -16.84 13.49
C ALA A 19 -0.05 -17.48 14.88
N TYR A 20 0.61 -18.62 15.09
CA TYR A 20 0.53 -19.39 16.33
C TYR A 20 0.90 -18.56 17.56
N GLU A 21 1.98 -17.80 17.49
CA GLU A 21 2.43 -16.95 18.60
C GLU A 21 1.38 -15.92 19.02
N TYR A 22 0.77 -15.26 18.02
CA TYR A 22 -0.30 -14.29 18.26
C TYR A 22 -1.50 -14.95 18.93
N GLU A 23 -1.96 -16.10 18.41
CA GLU A 23 -3.17 -16.77 18.92
C GLU A 23 -2.91 -17.38 20.32
N SER A 24 -1.73 -17.89 20.58
CA SER A 24 -1.32 -18.44 21.89
C SER A 24 -1.41 -17.38 22.99
N VAL A 25 -0.75 -16.22 22.78
CA VAL A 25 -0.76 -15.13 23.77
C VAL A 25 -2.14 -14.49 23.92
N ARG A 26 -2.84 -14.28 22.81
CA ARG A 26 -4.21 -13.76 22.81
C ARG A 26 -5.17 -14.70 23.50
N GLY A 27 -5.06 -16.00 23.23
CA GLY A 27 -5.86 -17.05 23.87
C GLY A 27 -5.65 -17.11 25.37
N ARG A 28 -4.38 -16.96 25.83
CA ARG A 28 -4.05 -16.85 27.26
C ARG A 28 -4.71 -15.63 27.89
N ALA A 29 -4.58 -14.46 27.27
CA ALA A 29 -5.22 -13.24 27.77
C ALA A 29 -6.75 -13.37 27.86
N LYS A 30 -7.39 -14.01 26.85
CA LYS A 30 -8.83 -14.26 26.82
C LYS A 30 -9.27 -15.21 27.94
N ARG A 31 -8.53 -16.29 28.16
CA ARG A 31 -8.81 -17.25 29.25
C ARG A 31 -8.68 -16.61 30.62
N LEU A 32 -7.60 -15.85 30.87
CA LEU A 32 -7.42 -15.12 32.13
C LEU A 32 -8.53 -14.10 32.37
N LYS A 33 -8.88 -13.32 31.35
CA LYS A 33 -10.01 -12.37 31.45
C LYS A 33 -11.32 -13.07 31.82
N LYS A 34 -11.62 -14.22 31.21
CA LYS A 34 -12.82 -14.99 31.54
C LYS A 34 -12.75 -15.60 32.96
N LYS A 35 -11.57 -16.05 33.38
CA LYS A 35 -11.34 -16.56 34.76
C LYS A 35 -11.57 -15.46 35.80
N TYR A 36 -10.95 -14.30 35.63
CA TYR A 36 -11.04 -13.18 36.57
C TYR A 36 -12.38 -12.48 36.59
N ALA A 37 -13.18 -12.60 35.54
CA ALA A 37 -14.52 -12.03 35.52
C ALA A 37 -15.49 -12.74 36.47
N LYS A 38 -15.21 -13.99 36.89
CA LYS A 38 -16.09 -14.78 37.76
C LYS A 38 -16.12 -14.27 39.19
N ASP A 39 -14.99 -13.85 39.70
CA ASP A 39 -14.76 -13.42 41.09
C ASP A 39 -14.29 -11.98 41.23
N TRP A 40 -14.53 -11.16 40.18
CA TRP A 40 -14.00 -9.81 40.10
C TRP A 40 -14.46 -8.89 41.25
N ASN A 41 -15.68 -9.08 41.71
CA ASN A 41 -16.26 -8.25 42.79
C ASN A 41 -15.90 -8.74 44.20
N GLU A 42 -15.42 -9.99 44.31
CA GLU A 42 -15.11 -10.63 45.60
C GLU A 42 -13.66 -10.39 46.04
N VAL A 43 -12.78 -10.01 45.13
CA VAL A 43 -11.35 -9.83 45.38
C VAL A 43 -11.00 -8.41 45.82
N SER A 44 -9.89 -8.28 46.57
CA SER A 44 -9.36 -7.00 47.01
C SER A 44 -8.96 -6.08 45.85
N GLU A 45 -8.88 -4.78 46.13
CA GLU A 45 -8.48 -3.80 45.11
C GLU A 45 -7.05 -4.03 44.60
N GLU A 46 -6.13 -4.42 45.48
CA GLU A 46 -4.76 -4.74 45.13
C GLU A 46 -4.71 -5.93 44.14
N GLU A 47 -5.48 -6.96 44.40
CA GLU A 47 -5.54 -8.13 43.53
C GLU A 47 -6.21 -7.81 42.17
N ARG A 48 -7.25 -6.95 42.15
CA ARG A 48 -7.83 -6.44 40.89
C ARG A 48 -6.79 -5.69 40.06
N ASN A 49 -5.99 -4.84 40.70
CA ASN A 49 -4.94 -4.08 40.02
C ASN A 49 -3.85 -4.99 39.45
N ARG A 50 -3.44 -6.03 40.21
CA ARG A 50 -2.49 -7.06 39.75
C ARG A 50 -3.01 -7.79 38.52
N ARG A 51 -4.25 -8.28 38.57
CA ARG A 51 -4.91 -9.00 37.48
C ARG A 51 -5.10 -8.13 36.25
N ALA A 52 -5.47 -6.86 36.43
CA ALA A 52 -5.59 -5.89 35.34
C ALA A 52 -4.23 -5.62 34.68
N LYS A 53 -3.15 -5.55 35.46
CA LYS A 53 -1.78 -5.39 34.98
C LYS A 53 -1.35 -6.56 34.13
N GLU A 54 -1.55 -7.80 34.58
CA GLU A 54 -1.23 -9.01 33.85
C GLU A 54 -1.94 -9.07 32.47
N ILE A 55 -3.24 -8.75 32.43
CA ILE A 55 -3.98 -8.70 31.17
C ILE A 55 -3.45 -7.59 30.25
N ARG A 56 -3.04 -6.44 30.78
CA ARG A 56 -2.45 -5.32 30.00
C ARG A 56 -1.11 -5.72 29.38
N GLU A 57 -0.27 -6.43 30.15
CA GLU A 57 1.04 -6.92 29.70
C GLU A 57 0.88 -7.92 28.55
N LEU A 58 0.02 -8.92 28.69
CA LEU A 58 -0.28 -9.88 27.63
C LEU A 58 -0.86 -9.17 26.39
N ARG A 59 -1.71 -8.17 26.60
CA ARG A 59 -2.25 -7.36 25.50
C ARG A 59 -1.15 -6.56 24.79
N ALA A 60 -0.21 -5.99 25.53
CA ALA A 60 0.91 -5.26 24.95
C ALA A 60 1.79 -6.19 24.09
N ILE A 61 1.98 -7.44 24.53
CA ILE A 61 2.75 -8.46 23.79
C ILE A 61 2.05 -8.80 22.47
N TYR A 62 0.80 -9.33 22.50
CA TYR A 62 0.16 -9.75 21.27
C TYR A 62 -0.18 -8.60 20.31
N THR A 63 -0.29 -7.36 20.81
CA THR A 63 -0.49 -6.18 19.95
C THR A 63 0.75 -5.89 19.09
N LYS A 64 1.94 -6.28 19.53
CA LYS A 64 3.19 -6.14 18.77
C LYS A 64 3.37 -7.27 17.74
N LEU A 65 2.77 -8.42 17.96
CA LEU A 65 2.91 -9.58 17.07
C LEU A 65 2.08 -9.42 15.79
N PRO A 66 2.57 -9.93 14.65
CA PRO A 66 1.76 -10.02 13.43
C PRO A 66 0.62 -11.01 13.64
N ARG A 67 -0.58 -10.64 13.20
CA ARG A 67 -1.77 -11.48 13.39
C ARG A 67 -1.79 -12.70 12.47
N TYR A 68 -1.28 -12.58 11.26
CA TYR A 68 -1.30 -13.63 10.25
C TYR A 68 0.11 -14.06 9.88
N GLU A 69 0.26 -15.31 9.48
CA GLU A 69 1.52 -15.82 8.97
C GLU A 69 1.97 -15.03 7.75
N ALA A 70 3.28 -14.74 7.64
CA ALA A 70 3.83 -13.97 6.54
C ALA A 70 3.72 -14.74 5.22
N ARG A 71 3.92 -16.07 5.28
CA ARG A 71 3.76 -17.00 4.16
C ARG A 71 2.78 -18.09 4.59
N ASP A 72 1.75 -18.29 3.79
CA ASP A 72 0.76 -19.34 3.97
C ASP A 72 0.61 -20.03 2.62
N GLU A 73 1.15 -21.22 2.51
CA GLU A 73 1.12 -22.02 1.27
C GLU A 73 -0.31 -22.40 0.86
N ASN A 74 -1.21 -22.44 1.84
CA ASN A 74 -2.64 -22.68 1.62
C ASN A 74 -3.44 -21.42 1.29
N PHE A 75 -2.77 -20.28 1.09
CA PHE A 75 -3.40 -19.03 0.76
C PHE A 75 -2.63 -18.30 -0.34
N LYS A 76 -2.99 -18.61 -1.59
CA LYS A 76 -2.45 -17.93 -2.77
C LYS A 76 -3.57 -17.21 -3.48
N LYS A 77 -3.35 -15.98 -3.91
CA LYS A 77 -4.34 -15.16 -4.60
C LYS A 77 -3.69 -14.31 -5.68
N ILE A 78 -4.39 -14.17 -6.79
CA ILE A 78 -4.06 -13.25 -7.88
C ILE A 78 -5.14 -12.19 -7.98
N GLN A 79 -4.71 -10.95 -8.16
CA GLN A 79 -5.57 -9.85 -8.54
C GLN A 79 -4.99 -9.18 -9.80
N TYR A 80 -5.84 -9.00 -10.79
CA TYR A 80 -5.48 -8.43 -12.08
C TYR A 80 -6.21 -7.12 -12.32
N THR A 81 -5.48 -6.15 -12.83
CA THR A 81 -6.02 -4.86 -13.27
C THR A 81 -5.36 -4.50 -14.60
N ARG A 82 -6.14 -4.03 -15.56
CA ARG A 82 -5.65 -3.62 -16.89
C ARG A 82 -6.24 -2.28 -17.29
N TYR A 83 -5.43 -1.49 -17.95
CA TYR A 83 -5.85 -0.28 -18.63
C TYR A 83 -5.16 -0.23 -19.99
N CYS A 84 -5.93 -0.32 -21.06
CA CYS A 84 -5.42 -0.46 -22.44
C CYS A 84 -4.39 -1.60 -22.57
N ASP A 85 -3.14 -1.23 -22.88
CA ASP A 85 -2.02 -2.17 -23.05
C ASP A 85 -1.28 -2.44 -21.72
N ASP A 86 -1.44 -1.55 -20.74
CA ASP A 86 -0.80 -1.69 -19.44
C ASP A 86 -1.60 -2.61 -18.53
N PHE A 87 -0.92 -3.49 -17.80
CA PHE A 87 -1.55 -4.33 -16.78
C PHE A 87 -0.70 -4.45 -15.52
N LEU A 88 -1.37 -4.67 -14.41
CA LEU A 88 -0.78 -4.93 -13.11
C LEU A 88 -1.36 -6.23 -12.54
N ILE A 89 -0.48 -7.12 -12.08
CA ILE A 89 -0.87 -8.36 -11.43
C ILE A 89 -0.34 -8.36 -10.01
N GLY A 90 -1.24 -8.29 -9.02
CA GLY A 90 -0.91 -8.47 -7.62
C GLY A 90 -0.93 -9.95 -7.26
N VAL A 91 0.19 -10.47 -6.76
CA VAL A 91 0.34 -11.88 -6.39
C VAL A 91 0.56 -12.01 -4.89
N ILE A 92 -0.25 -12.83 -4.24
CA ILE A 92 0.01 -13.34 -2.89
C ILE A 92 0.57 -14.74 -3.05
N GLY A 93 1.89 -14.87 -2.98
CA GLY A 93 2.61 -16.11 -3.19
C GLY A 93 4.13 -15.90 -3.08
N SER A 94 4.88 -16.86 -3.58
CA SER A 94 6.35 -16.80 -3.65
C SER A 94 6.82 -16.03 -4.90
N LYS A 95 8.14 -15.83 -5.01
CA LYS A 95 8.73 -15.24 -6.21
C LYS A 95 8.61 -16.18 -7.40
N GLU A 96 8.79 -17.47 -7.16
CA GLU A 96 8.65 -18.53 -8.15
C GLU A 96 7.23 -18.56 -8.72
N ASP A 97 6.21 -18.37 -7.87
CA ASP A 97 4.82 -18.24 -8.29
C ASP A 97 4.64 -17.05 -9.25
N ALA A 98 5.25 -15.90 -8.96
CA ALA A 98 5.17 -14.72 -9.82
C ALA A 98 5.90 -14.93 -11.17
N GLU A 99 7.03 -15.62 -11.15
CA GLU A 99 7.77 -15.98 -12.37
C GLU A 99 6.97 -16.95 -13.24
N MET A 100 6.32 -17.94 -12.65
CA MET A 100 5.42 -18.87 -13.34
C MET A 100 4.24 -18.13 -13.99
N ILE A 101 3.60 -17.23 -13.24
CA ILE A 101 2.48 -16.41 -13.77
C ILE A 101 2.96 -15.55 -14.95
N LYS A 102 4.15 -14.92 -14.85
CA LYS A 102 4.73 -14.12 -15.93
C LYS A 102 4.95 -14.98 -17.18
N ALA A 103 5.46 -16.20 -17.04
CA ALA A 103 5.69 -17.13 -18.13
C ALA A 103 4.38 -17.58 -18.79
N GLU A 104 3.34 -17.91 -18.02
CA GLU A 104 2.03 -18.28 -18.55
C GLU A 104 1.35 -17.12 -19.29
N VAL A 105 1.43 -15.89 -18.76
CA VAL A 105 0.91 -14.70 -19.44
C VAL A 105 1.66 -14.44 -20.74
N LYS A 106 2.99 -14.59 -20.76
CA LYS A 106 3.80 -14.44 -21.97
C LYS A 106 3.42 -15.46 -23.04
N LYS A 107 3.23 -16.71 -22.62
CA LYS A 107 2.79 -17.81 -23.50
C LYS A 107 1.42 -17.53 -24.10
N PHE A 108 0.44 -17.17 -23.27
CA PHE A 108 -0.91 -16.83 -23.71
C PHE A 108 -0.93 -15.68 -24.72
N LEU A 109 -0.17 -14.60 -24.47
CA LEU A 109 -0.10 -13.46 -25.38
C LEU A 109 0.48 -13.85 -26.74
N ALA A 110 1.49 -14.73 -26.76
CA ALA A 110 2.14 -15.17 -27.98
C ALA A 110 1.27 -16.16 -28.77
N GLU A 111 0.67 -17.16 -28.12
CA GLU A 111 -0.05 -18.25 -28.76
C GLU A 111 -1.48 -17.86 -29.18
N GLU A 112 -2.20 -17.14 -28.32
CA GLU A 112 -3.62 -16.81 -28.54
C GLU A 112 -3.84 -15.46 -29.22
N LEU A 113 -2.96 -14.49 -28.93
CA LEU A 113 -3.16 -13.12 -29.41
C LEU A 113 -2.10 -12.64 -30.39
N ASN A 114 -1.08 -13.44 -30.68
CA ASN A 114 0.07 -13.08 -31.53
C ASN A 114 0.75 -11.76 -31.06
N LEU A 115 0.77 -11.51 -29.74
CA LEU A 115 1.37 -10.33 -29.13
C LEU A 115 2.66 -10.69 -28.40
N THR A 116 3.64 -9.80 -28.46
CA THR A 116 4.92 -9.98 -27.76
C THR A 116 4.92 -9.16 -26.46
N LEU A 117 5.22 -9.84 -25.36
CA LEU A 117 5.42 -9.17 -24.06
C LEU A 117 6.82 -8.54 -23.99
N SER A 118 6.91 -7.25 -23.71
CA SER A 118 8.20 -6.60 -23.48
C SER A 118 8.79 -7.03 -22.13
N ASP A 119 9.84 -7.82 -22.15
CA ASP A 119 10.53 -8.28 -20.94
C ASP A 119 11.20 -7.14 -20.16
N GLU A 120 11.65 -6.08 -20.84
CA GLU A 120 12.26 -4.90 -20.21
C GLU A 120 11.25 -4.10 -19.38
N LYS A 121 10.01 -3.98 -19.87
CA LYS A 121 8.93 -3.25 -19.19
C LYS A 121 8.21 -4.10 -18.16
N THR A 122 8.13 -5.42 -18.36
CA THR A 122 7.41 -6.33 -17.46
C THR A 122 8.32 -6.81 -16.34
N LYS A 123 8.26 -6.14 -15.21
CA LYS A 123 9.10 -6.40 -14.03
C LYS A 123 8.30 -7.10 -12.93
N ILE A 124 8.97 -8.00 -12.20
CA ILE A 124 8.47 -8.57 -10.95
C ILE A 124 9.04 -7.73 -9.82
N THR A 125 8.19 -7.02 -9.11
CA THR A 125 8.58 -6.11 -8.03
C THR A 125 8.08 -6.65 -6.70
N HIS A 126 8.96 -6.73 -5.71
CA HIS A 126 8.57 -7.12 -4.37
C HIS A 126 7.72 -6.02 -3.71
N THR A 127 6.72 -6.39 -2.92
CA THR A 127 5.76 -5.45 -2.30
C THR A 127 6.36 -4.44 -1.31
N SER A 128 7.65 -4.59 -0.92
CA SER A 128 8.40 -3.57 -0.16
C SER A 128 8.91 -2.44 -1.03
N GLU A 129 9.02 -2.66 -2.32
CA GLU A 129 9.44 -1.70 -3.33
C GLU A 129 8.23 -1.07 -4.01
N CYS A 130 8.45 -0.07 -4.84
CA CYS A 130 7.40 0.58 -5.59
C CYS A 130 7.34 0.00 -7.01
N ALA A 131 6.15 -0.37 -7.45
CA ALA A 131 5.87 -0.70 -8.84
C ALA A 131 5.28 0.53 -9.54
N ASP A 132 5.74 0.81 -10.76
CA ASP A 132 5.21 1.91 -11.56
C ASP A 132 4.03 1.41 -12.41
N PHE A 133 2.90 2.11 -12.32
CA PHE A 133 1.71 1.81 -13.12
C PHE A 133 0.88 3.07 -13.34
N LEU A 134 0.61 3.42 -14.59
CA LEU A 134 -0.18 4.60 -14.99
C LEU A 134 0.29 5.91 -14.32
N GLY A 135 1.60 6.13 -14.24
CA GLY A 135 2.15 7.33 -13.63
C GLY A 135 2.09 7.40 -12.09
N TYR A 136 1.63 6.33 -11.44
CA TYR A 136 1.68 6.17 -9.99
C TYR A 136 2.79 5.22 -9.58
N LYS A 137 3.33 5.43 -8.39
CA LYS A 137 4.14 4.44 -7.66
C LYS A 137 3.24 3.68 -6.68
N ILE A 138 3.10 2.40 -6.90
CA ILE A 138 2.26 1.51 -6.10
C ILE A 138 3.13 0.78 -5.08
N LYS A 139 2.75 0.83 -3.81
CA LYS A 139 3.44 0.15 -2.73
C LYS A 139 2.45 -0.48 -1.76
N VAL A 140 2.81 -1.64 -1.22
CA VAL A 140 2.04 -2.26 -0.13
C VAL A 140 2.55 -1.76 1.21
N SER A 141 1.68 -1.14 1.99
CA SER A 141 2.00 -0.63 3.32
C SER A 141 2.34 -1.78 4.27
N ARG A 142 3.54 -1.72 4.87
CA ARG A 142 3.99 -2.61 5.95
C ARG A 142 4.26 -1.77 7.19
N ASN A 143 3.21 -1.44 7.92
CA ASN A 143 3.35 -0.64 9.13
C ASN A 143 3.41 -1.55 10.36
N GLU A 144 4.54 -1.55 11.04
CA GLU A 144 4.76 -2.33 12.27
C GLU A 144 4.51 -1.51 13.55
N GLY A 145 4.31 -0.22 13.40
CA GLY A 145 4.05 0.69 14.52
C GLY A 145 2.71 0.43 15.20
N ILE A 146 2.64 0.73 16.50
CA ILE A 146 1.40 0.70 17.27
C ILE A 146 0.78 2.11 17.24
N LYS A 147 -0.47 2.20 16.78
CA LYS A 147 -1.24 3.45 16.81
C LYS A 147 -2.32 3.38 17.89
N ARG A 148 -2.59 4.52 18.53
CA ARG A 148 -3.74 4.67 19.41
C ARG A 148 -4.96 5.06 18.56
N ARG A 149 -6.02 4.28 18.62
CA ARG A 149 -7.28 4.58 17.96
C ARG A 149 -8.02 5.72 18.67
N LYS A 150 -9.08 6.27 18.06
CA LYS A 150 -9.92 7.32 18.67
C LYS A 150 -10.56 6.87 20.00
N ASP A 151 -10.83 5.59 20.15
CA ASP A 151 -11.32 4.95 21.39
C ASP A 151 -10.24 4.74 22.45
N GLY A 152 -9.03 5.29 22.27
CA GLY A 152 -7.90 5.17 23.17
C GLY A 152 -7.19 3.81 23.14
N ILE A 153 -7.71 2.84 22.42
CA ILE A 153 -7.16 1.49 22.32
C ILE A 153 -5.91 1.48 21.44
N LYS A 154 -4.80 0.95 21.98
CA LYS A 154 -3.60 0.69 21.19
C LYS A 154 -3.83 -0.53 20.28
N SER A 155 -3.59 -0.37 18.99
CA SER A 155 -3.69 -1.47 18.03
C SER A 155 -2.62 -1.33 16.95
N ARG A 156 -2.18 -2.45 16.40
CA ARG A 156 -1.35 -2.47 15.20
C ARG A 156 -2.24 -2.09 14.01
N PRO A 157 -1.84 -1.11 13.20
CA PRO A 157 -2.60 -0.79 11.97
C PRO A 157 -2.56 -2.00 11.02
N PHE A 158 -3.55 -2.05 10.14
CA PHE A 158 -3.61 -3.10 9.14
C PHE A 158 -2.41 -3.00 8.20
N SER A 159 -1.64 -4.07 8.09
CA SER A 159 -0.57 -4.24 7.10
C SER A 159 -1.15 -4.81 5.82
N GLY A 160 -0.62 -4.42 4.67
CA GLY A 160 -1.05 -4.96 3.38
C GLY A 160 -2.05 -4.06 2.64
N VAL A 161 -2.22 -2.81 3.08
CA VAL A 161 -2.97 -1.81 2.31
C VAL A 161 -2.12 -1.36 1.12
N VAL A 162 -2.69 -1.43 -0.06
CA VAL A 162 -2.09 -0.86 -1.27
C VAL A 162 -2.19 0.65 -1.17
N LYS A 163 -1.08 1.33 -1.42
CA LYS A 163 -0.98 2.79 -1.43
C LYS A 163 -0.45 3.25 -2.76
N LEU A 164 -1.01 4.36 -3.23
CA LEU A 164 -0.67 5.01 -4.48
C LEU A 164 0.06 6.31 -4.18
N TYR A 165 1.23 6.50 -4.79
CA TYR A 165 2.01 7.72 -4.64
C TYR A 165 2.27 8.35 -5.98
N VAL A 166 2.22 9.69 -6.04
CA VAL A 166 2.65 10.45 -7.21
C VAL A 166 4.18 10.58 -7.17
N PRO A 167 4.91 10.09 -8.20
CA PRO A 167 6.34 10.31 -8.29
C PRO A 167 6.68 11.81 -8.33
N LYS A 168 7.70 12.20 -7.56
CA LYS A 168 8.15 13.61 -7.54
C LYS A 168 8.52 14.10 -8.95
N GLU A 169 9.13 13.25 -9.73
CA GLU A 169 9.58 13.53 -11.08
C GLU A 169 8.41 13.94 -12.00
N ASN A 170 7.24 13.31 -11.84
CA ASN A 170 6.08 13.56 -12.69
C ASN A 170 5.50 14.97 -12.47
N TRP A 171 5.28 15.36 -11.20
CA TRP A 171 4.72 16.70 -10.96
C TRP A 171 5.75 17.80 -11.14
N VAL A 172 7.04 17.57 -10.89
CA VAL A 172 8.13 18.50 -11.23
C VAL A 172 8.18 18.72 -12.73
N LYS A 173 8.13 17.63 -13.53
CA LYS A 173 8.05 17.72 -14.99
C LYS A 173 6.87 18.57 -15.45
N LYS A 174 5.69 18.41 -14.84
CA LYS A 174 4.51 19.23 -15.16
C LYS A 174 4.69 20.71 -14.81
N LEU A 175 5.31 21.02 -13.68
CA LEU A 175 5.61 22.39 -13.30
C LEU A 175 6.61 23.06 -14.27
N LEU A 176 7.59 22.30 -14.77
CA LEU A 176 8.51 22.77 -15.81
C LEU A 176 7.79 22.97 -17.15
N GLU A 177 6.92 22.03 -17.56
CA GLU A 177 6.09 22.15 -18.78
C GLU A 177 5.16 23.38 -18.74
N TYR A 178 4.65 23.71 -17.55
CA TYR A 178 3.80 24.90 -17.35
C TYR A 178 4.62 26.18 -17.22
N GLU A 179 5.94 26.12 -17.31
CA GLU A 179 6.86 27.23 -17.10
C GLU A 179 6.64 27.96 -15.74
N ALA A 180 6.14 27.19 -14.74
CA ALA A 180 5.89 27.74 -13.40
C ALA A 180 7.18 27.87 -12.60
N ILE A 181 8.15 26.97 -12.82
CA ILE A 181 9.41 26.94 -12.11
C ILE A 181 10.60 26.68 -13.05
N LYS A 182 11.79 27.09 -12.59
CA LYS A 182 13.08 26.63 -13.12
C LYS A 182 13.93 26.06 -12.00
N ILE A 183 14.69 25.02 -12.31
CA ILE A 183 15.65 24.44 -11.38
C ILE A 183 17.01 25.12 -11.64
N VAL A 184 17.57 25.69 -10.58
CA VAL A 184 18.88 26.37 -10.61
C VAL A 184 19.77 25.69 -9.58
N THR A 185 20.99 25.36 -9.96
CA THR A 185 21.99 24.82 -9.04
C THR A 185 22.63 25.95 -8.25
N ASP A 186 22.69 25.84 -6.95
CA ASP A 186 23.38 26.76 -6.06
C ASP A 186 24.91 26.57 -6.12
N GLU A 187 25.67 27.51 -5.58
CA GLU A 187 27.14 27.43 -5.47
C GLU A 187 27.64 26.17 -4.73
N ASN A 188 26.78 25.62 -3.87
CA ASN A 188 27.04 24.39 -3.12
C ASN A 188 26.59 23.10 -3.85
N GLY A 189 26.16 23.19 -5.13
CA GLY A 189 25.69 22.04 -5.91
C GLY A 189 24.25 21.59 -5.58
N ASN A 190 23.51 22.31 -4.72
CA ASN A 190 22.15 21.96 -4.38
C ASN A 190 21.14 22.54 -5.38
N GLU A 191 20.13 21.75 -5.74
CA GLU A 191 19.03 22.21 -6.60
C GLU A 191 18.12 23.16 -5.83
N LYS A 192 17.94 24.37 -6.35
CA LYS A 192 16.94 25.35 -5.88
C LYS A 192 15.88 25.59 -6.93
N TRP A 193 14.65 25.66 -6.51
CA TRP A 193 13.53 25.98 -7.39
C TRP A 193 13.25 27.47 -7.35
N LYS A 194 13.24 28.10 -8.52
CA LYS A 194 12.85 29.49 -8.69
C LYS A 194 11.55 29.55 -9.47
N ALA A 195 10.59 30.34 -8.98
CA ALA A 195 9.40 30.69 -9.74
C ALA A 195 9.79 31.42 -11.03
N MET A 196 9.08 31.11 -12.09
CA MET A 196 9.24 31.81 -13.38
C MET A 196 7.98 32.61 -13.71
N HIS A 197 8.16 33.75 -14.38
CA HIS A 197 7.08 34.40 -15.09
C HIS A 197 6.97 33.78 -16.48
N SER A 198 5.74 33.58 -16.94
CA SER A 198 5.50 33.07 -18.30
C SER A 198 5.19 34.21 -19.24
N GLY A 199 6.11 34.48 -20.18
CA GLY A 199 5.90 35.49 -21.23
C GLY A 199 4.75 35.15 -22.20
N LYS A 200 4.36 33.88 -22.26
CA LYS A 200 3.26 33.39 -23.12
C LYS A 200 1.89 33.94 -22.76
N VAL A 201 1.72 34.40 -21.53
CA VAL A 201 0.43 34.93 -21.04
C VAL A 201 0.38 36.45 -20.99
N LEU A 202 1.46 37.14 -21.41
CA LEU A 202 1.56 38.59 -21.32
C LEU A 202 0.43 39.34 -22.04
N ASN A 203 -0.04 38.83 -23.17
CA ASN A 203 -1.10 39.41 -23.98
C ASN A 203 -2.51 38.87 -23.70
N LYS A 204 -2.66 38.06 -22.64
CA LYS A 204 -3.96 37.52 -22.23
C LYS A 204 -4.57 38.35 -21.12
N SER A 205 -5.90 38.39 -21.07
CA SER A 205 -6.61 38.98 -19.93
C SER A 205 -6.44 38.15 -18.66
N ASP A 206 -6.57 38.76 -17.48
CA ASP A 206 -6.45 38.09 -16.20
C ASP A 206 -7.42 36.89 -16.07
N ILE A 207 -8.62 37.00 -16.62
CA ILE A 207 -9.63 35.92 -16.62
C ILE A 207 -9.19 34.74 -17.48
N GLU A 208 -8.60 34.99 -18.64
CA GLU A 208 -8.06 33.94 -19.51
C GLU A 208 -6.88 33.24 -18.85
N ILE A 209 -5.97 33.99 -18.22
CA ILE A 209 -4.84 33.45 -17.48
C ILE A 209 -5.34 32.56 -16.35
N LEU A 210 -6.29 33.05 -15.56
CA LEU A 210 -6.88 32.31 -14.46
C LEU A 210 -7.56 31.01 -14.94
N SER A 211 -8.31 31.07 -16.04
CA SER A 211 -8.99 29.93 -16.64
C SER A 211 -8.00 28.86 -17.10
N ASP A 212 -6.94 29.26 -17.82
CA ASP A 212 -5.90 28.37 -18.32
C ASP A 212 -5.18 27.63 -17.17
N TYR A 213 -4.76 28.37 -16.13
CA TYR A 213 -4.09 27.74 -14.99
C TYR A 213 -5.02 26.89 -14.14
N ASN A 214 -6.28 27.28 -13.95
CA ASN A 214 -7.28 26.45 -13.28
C ASN A 214 -7.52 25.14 -14.03
N ALA A 215 -7.59 25.16 -15.36
CA ALA A 215 -7.73 23.95 -16.15
C ALA A 215 -6.53 23.00 -15.95
N LYS A 216 -5.30 23.53 -15.97
CA LYS A 216 -4.06 22.77 -15.74
C LYS A 216 -4.01 22.16 -14.34
N VAL A 217 -4.31 22.96 -13.31
CA VAL A 217 -4.31 22.50 -11.90
C VAL A 217 -5.40 21.46 -11.67
N ARG A 218 -6.61 21.69 -12.17
CA ARG A 218 -7.72 20.72 -12.07
C ARG A 218 -7.40 19.42 -12.79
N GLY A 219 -6.81 19.49 -13.98
CA GLY A 219 -6.40 18.30 -14.73
C GLY A 219 -5.40 17.46 -13.95
N LEU A 220 -4.38 18.08 -13.38
CA LEU A 220 -3.38 17.40 -12.54
C LEU A 220 -4.02 16.82 -11.28
N PHE A 221 -4.83 17.59 -10.57
CA PHE A 221 -5.53 17.16 -9.38
C PHE A 221 -6.46 15.98 -9.66
N ASN A 222 -7.30 16.07 -10.69
CA ASN A 222 -8.27 15.02 -11.02
C ASN A 222 -7.57 13.71 -11.40
N TYR A 223 -6.41 13.79 -12.07
CA TYR A 223 -5.64 12.60 -12.41
C TYR A 223 -5.03 11.93 -11.17
N TYR A 224 -4.52 12.72 -10.22
CA TYR A 224 -3.83 12.21 -9.04
C TYR A 224 -4.65 12.24 -7.74
N CYS A 225 -5.96 12.49 -7.80
CA CYS A 225 -6.82 12.66 -6.62
C CYS A 225 -6.94 11.42 -5.72
N ILE A 226 -6.60 10.24 -6.24
CA ILE A 226 -6.61 8.97 -5.48
C ILE A 226 -5.27 8.65 -4.83
N ALA A 227 -4.25 9.49 -4.99
CA ALA A 227 -2.95 9.29 -4.37
C ALA A 227 -3.01 9.52 -2.85
N ASP A 228 -2.10 8.85 -2.14
CA ASP A 228 -1.97 8.93 -0.67
C ASP A 228 -1.01 10.04 -0.20
N ASN A 229 -0.31 10.74 -1.12
CA ASN A 229 0.65 11.83 -0.84
C ASN A 229 0.19 13.18 -1.36
#